data_25f1d40e2332c7539f119dc18c0e51fb
#
_entry.id   25f1d40e2332c7539f119dc18c0e51fb
#
_cell.length_a   1.000
_cell.length_b   1.000
_cell.length_c   1.000
_cell.angle_alpha   90.00
_cell.angle_beta   90.00
_cell.angle_gamma   90.00
#
_symmetry.space_group_name_H-M   'P 1'
#
loop_
_entity.id
_entity.type
_entity.pdbx_description
1 polymer ?
#
loop_
_entity_poly.entity_id
_entity_poly.type
_entity_poly.pdbx_seq_one_letter_code
_entity_poly.pdbx_strand_id
1 'polypeptide(L)'
;MDRLNMAASQKKCKTDSDVFIKVFGGLSITTHFGTLTESEITSSLAVRLVAYLLLHRSRKVSQRELTDALWPNAEVDSPVKQVKNVVHRTRNILNPIFPDNLVISDKTGNYYLNPNIHLVTDAGLFESFYRYRMLPSSSRKEKIHYLRQATQLYEHEFLPNYTGDAWLDNQRAYYHLSYLKAIMELLPLLYQEEAYSEMYSVS
;
A
#
# COMPACT_ATOMS: atom_id res chain seq x y z
N MET A 1 -21.02 14.58 -4.68
CA MET A 1 -20.85 14.05 -6.06
C MET A 1 -19.54 13.26 -6.27
N ASP A 2 -18.71 13.03 -5.26
CA ASP A 2 -17.33 12.56 -5.41
C ASP A 2 -17.05 11.11 -5.03
N ARG A 3 -18.01 10.35 -4.50
CA ARG A 3 -17.91 8.89 -4.40
C ARG A 3 -17.75 8.19 -5.75
N LEU A 4 -18.10 8.87 -6.83
CA LEU A 4 -17.94 8.40 -8.20
C LEU A 4 -16.48 8.40 -8.70
N ASN A 5 -15.60 9.25 -8.16
CA ASN A 5 -14.19 9.30 -8.59
C ASN A 5 -13.32 8.24 -7.90
N MET A 6 -13.61 7.86 -6.64
CA MET A 6 -12.94 6.71 -5.99
C MET A 6 -13.37 5.38 -6.64
N ALA A 7 -14.66 5.23 -6.95
CA ALA A 7 -15.15 4.08 -7.72
C ALA A 7 -14.61 4.07 -9.17
N ALA A 8 -14.25 5.23 -9.74
CA ALA A 8 -13.64 5.33 -11.05
C ALA A 8 -12.15 4.93 -11.04
N SER A 9 -11.39 5.21 -9.97
CA SER A 9 -10.01 4.69 -9.80
C SER A 9 -9.99 3.17 -9.56
N GLN A 10 -10.98 2.62 -8.86
CA GLN A 10 -11.14 1.18 -8.70
C GLN A 10 -11.69 0.50 -9.96
N LYS A 11 -12.42 1.24 -10.84
CA LYS A 11 -13.07 0.69 -12.05
C LYS A 11 -12.25 0.78 -13.33
N LYS A 12 -11.03 1.32 -13.30
CA LYS A 12 -10.21 1.53 -14.49
C LYS A 12 -8.83 0.89 -14.40
N CYS A 13 -8.76 -0.43 -14.18
CA CYS A 13 -7.71 -1.23 -14.79
C CYS A 13 -7.92 -1.16 -16.30
N LYS A 14 -7.28 -0.19 -16.97
CA LYS A 14 -7.50 0.08 -18.39
C LYS A 14 -6.58 -0.68 -19.32
N THR A 15 -5.58 -1.37 -18.75
CA THR A 15 -4.64 -2.22 -19.49
C THR A 15 -4.50 -3.55 -18.76
N ASP A 16 -4.20 -4.62 -19.48
CA ASP A 16 -4.00 -5.97 -18.92
C ASP A 16 -2.88 -6.04 -17.86
N SER A 17 -2.10 -4.96 -17.71
CA SER A 17 -0.98 -4.84 -16.78
C SER A 17 -1.23 -3.99 -15.53
N ASP A 18 -2.42 -3.38 -15.38
CA ASP A 18 -2.71 -2.52 -14.23
C ASP A 18 -3.15 -3.35 -13.03
N VAL A 19 -2.50 -3.11 -11.88
CA VAL A 19 -2.80 -3.77 -10.61
C VAL A 19 -3.02 -2.73 -9.54
N PHE A 20 -4.14 -2.84 -8.83
CA PHE A 20 -4.42 -2.01 -7.66
C PHE A 20 -4.25 -2.83 -6.38
N ILE A 21 -3.41 -2.35 -5.47
CA ILE A 21 -3.19 -2.99 -4.18
C ILE A 21 -3.60 -2.04 -3.06
N LYS A 22 -4.58 -2.46 -2.27
CA LYS A 22 -5.00 -1.79 -1.04
C LYS A 22 -4.20 -2.36 0.12
N VAL A 23 -3.69 -1.50 1.00
CA VAL A 23 -2.97 -1.86 2.23
C VAL A 23 -3.52 -1.15 3.47
N PHE A 24 -4.32 -0.10 3.31
CA PHE A 24 -5.06 0.52 4.40
C PHE A 24 -6.29 -0.32 4.73
N GLY A 25 -6.36 -0.83 5.98
CA GLY A 25 -7.43 -1.71 6.45
C GLY A 25 -7.24 -3.20 6.12
N GLY A 26 -6.13 -3.57 5.49
CA GLY A 26 -5.80 -4.93 5.12
C GLY A 26 -5.35 -5.06 3.67
N LEU A 27 -4.76 -6.22 3.32
CA LEU A 27 -4.26 -6.46 1.97
C LEU A 27 -5.41 -6.88 1.03
N SER A 28 -5.58 -6.14 -0.06
CA SER A 28 -6.42 -6.55 -1.18
C SER A 28 -5.69 -6.27 -2.49
N ILE A 29 -5.71 -7.22 -3.41
CA ILE A 29 -5.04 -7.13 -4.71
C ILE A 29 -6.08 -7.30 -5.81
N THR A 30 -6.25 -6.30 -6.63
CA THR A 30 -7.20 -6.28 -7.76
C THR A 30 -6.46 -6.22 -9.08
N THR A 31 -6.78 -7.13 -9.97
CA THR A 31 -6.30 -7.20 -11.35
C THR A 31 -7.48 -7.30 -12.30
N HIS A 32 -7.25 -7.37 -13.59
CA HIS A 32 -8.31 -7.66 -14.56
C HIS A 32 -8.83 -9.10 -14.46
N PHE A 33 -8.09 -10.03 -13.83
CA PHE A 33 -8.53 -11.41 -13.59
C PHE A 33 -9.45 -11.56 -12.37
N GLY A 34 -9.42 -10.58 -11.45
CA GLY A 34 -10.23 -10.61 -10.23
C GLY A 34 -9.59 -9.89 -9.06
N THR A 35 -10.20 -10.04 -7.91
CA THR A 35 -9.72 -9.49 -6.64
C THR A 35 -9.44 -10.63 -5.67
N LEU A 36 -8.30 -10.54 -4.98
CA LEU A 36 -7.93 -11.41 -3.87
C LEU A 36 -7.84 -10.56 -2.61
N THR A 37 -8.64 -10.91 -1.61
CA THR A 37 -8.67 -10.21 -0.31
C THR A 37 -7.79 -10.91 0.71
N GLU A 38 -7.45 -10.21 1.80
CA GLU A 38 -6.63 -10.77 2.88
C GLU A 38 -7.21 -12.05 3.48
N SER A 39 -8.55 -12.16 3.57
CA SER A 39 -9.23 -13.38 4.07
C SER A 39 -9.01 -14.60 3.20
N GLU A 40 -8.74 -14.40 1.92
CA GLU A 40 -8.45 -15.47 0.95
C GLU A 40 -6.94 -15.81 0.90
N ILE A 41 -6.09 -14.88 1.37
CA ILE A 41 -4.65 -15.10 1.49
C ILE A 41 -4.36 -15.83 2.82
N THR A 42 -4.40 -17.17 2.78
CA THR A 42 -4.26 -18.03 3.98
C THR A 42 -2.89 -18.01 4.66
N SER A 43 -1.99 -17.10 4.26
CA SER A 43 -0.61 -17.02 4.76
C SER A 43 -0.22 -15.61 5.18
N SER A 44 -0.09 -15.39 6.48
CA SER A 44 0.40 -14.12 7.06
C SER A 44 1.80 -13.73 6.52
N LEU A 45 2.67 -14.71 6.32
CA LEU A 45 3.99 -14.47 5.73
C LEU A 45 3.90 -14.02 4.26
N ALA A 46 2.89 -14.48 3.50
CA ALA A 46 2.68 -14.02 2.13
C ALA A 46 2.24 -12.55 2.10
N VAL A 47 1.32 -12.15 3.00
CA VAL A 47 0.90 -10.75 3.14
C VAL A 47 2.08 -9.86 3.53
N ARG A 48 2.85 -10.26 4.53
CA ARG A 48 4.03 -9.53 4.99
C ARG A 48 5.10 -9.41 3.92
N LEU A 49 5.35 -10.48 3.14
CA LEU A 49 6.28 -10.47 2.02
C LEU A 49 5.86 -9.46 0.95
N VAL A 50 4.59 -9.50 0.52
CA VAL A 50 4.06 -8.56 -0.49
C VAL A 50 4.16 -7.13 0.02
N ALA A 51 3.72 -6.86 1.25
CA ALA A 51 3.78 -5.53 1.86
C ALA A 51 5.22 -5.00 1.98
N TYR A 52 6.15 -5.85 2.41
CA TYR A 52 7.55 -5.46 2.51
C TYR A 52 8.15 -5.10 1.15
N LEU A 53 7.89 -5.90 0.13
CA LEU A 53 8.34 -5.63 -1.24
C LEU A 53 7.66 -4.38 -1.85
N LEU A 54 6.40 -4.08 -1.50
CA LEU A 54 5.70 -2.85 -1.92
C LEU A 54 6.39 -1.60 -1.36
N LEU A 55 6.76 -1.61 -0.08
CA LEU A 55 7.49 -0.50 0.55
C LEU A 55 8.88 -0.29 -0.06
N HIS A 56 9.50 -1.36 -0.56
CA HIS A 56 10.83 -1.35 -1.14
C HIS A 56 10.82 -1.49 -2.67
N ARG A 57 9.70 -1.15 -3.34
CA ARG A 57 9.50 -1.35 -4.78
C ARG A 57 10.52 -0.68 -5.70
N SER A 58 11.25 0.32 -5.20
CA SER A 58 12.28 1.03 -5.97
C SER A 58 13.63 0.31 -6.03
N ARG A 59 13.79 -0.80 -5.30
CA ARG A 59 15.03 -1.55 -5.20
C ARG A 59 14.80 -3.05 -5.07
N LYS A 60 15.87 -3.80 -5.24
CA LYS A 60 15.90 -5.23 -4.91
C LYS A 60 16.13 -5.41 -3.41
N VAL A 61 15.49 -6.41 -2.83
CA VAL A 61 15.59 -6.79 -1.42
C VAL A 61 16.36 -8.10 -1.33
N SER A 62 17.41 -8.11 -0.51
CA SER A 62 18.21 -9.31 -0.33
C SER A 62 17.47 -10.38 0.48
N GLN A 63 17.88 -11.64 0.30
CA GLN A 63 17.31 -12.74 1.04
C GLN A 63 17.50 -12.59 2.55
N ARG A 64 18.67 -12.08 3.00
CA ARG A 64 18.94 -11.80 4.41
C ARG A 64 17.96 -10.77 4.97
N GLU A 65 17.77 -9.67 4.25
CA GLU A 65 16.85 -8.61 4.63
C GLU A 65 15.41 -9.13 4.73
N LEU A 66 14.97 -9.99 3.80
CA LEU A 66 13.67 -10.64 3.90
C LEU A 66 13.56 -11.57 5.11
N THR A 67 14.63 -12.28 5.45
CA THR A 67 14.65 -13.12 6.66
C THR A 67 14.45 -12.27 7.90
N ASP A 68 15.21 -11.19 8.03
CA ASP A 68 15.15 -10.28 9.18
C ASP A 68 13.76 -9.61 9.28
N ALA A 69 13.13 -9.29 8.15
CA ALA A 69 11.82 -8.67 8.10
C ALA A 69 10.66 -9.62 8.39
N LEU A 70 10.75 -10.88 7.94
CA LEU A 70 9.68 -11.86 8.10
C LEU A 70 9.75 -12.63 9.42
N TRP A 71 10.95 -12.74 10.02
CA TRP A 71 11.20 -13.45 11.28
C TRP A 71 12.12 -12.65 12.21
N PRO A 72 11.70 -11.45 12.67
CA PRO A 72 12.60 -10.49 13.36
C PRO A 72 13.19 -11.02 14.68
N ASN A 73 12.55 -12.02 15.32
CA ASN A 73 12.93 -12.52 16.65
C ASN A 73 13.13 -14.03 16.67
N ALA A 74 13.22 -14.67 15.53
CA ALA A 74 13.34 -16.13 15.45
C ALA A 74 14.69 -16.54 14.86
N GLU A 75 15.36 -17.49 15.52
CA GLU A 75 16.39 -18.28 14.86
C GLU A 75 15.72 -19.17 13.80
N VAL A 76 15.99 -18.86 12.54
CA VAL A 76 15.39 -19.58 11.42
C VAL A 76 16.38 -20.62 10.92
N ASP A 77 16.01 -21.88 11.06
CA ASP A 77 16.77 -22.98 10.44
C ASP A 77 16.71 -22.83 8.92
N SER A 78 17.87 -22.75 8.27
CA SER A 78 17.97 -22.65 6.82
C SER A 78 17.19 -21.45 6.23
N PRO A 79 17.56 -20.18 6.56
CA PRO A 79 16.85 -18.97 6.12
C PRO A 79 16.62 -18.92 4.60
N VAL A 80 17.63 -19.39 3.83
CA VAL A 80 17.58 -19.49 2.36
C VAL A 80 16.37 -20.32 1.90
N LYS A 81 16.17 -21.48 2.51
CA LYS A 81 15.07 -22.39 2.17
C LYS A 81 13.73 -21.82 2.58
N GLN A 82 13.65 -21.20 3.75
CA GLN A 82 12.40 -20.62 4.28
C GLN A 82 11.91 -19.46 3.40
N VAL A 83 12.78 -18.52 3.04
CA VAL A 83 12.41 -17.42 2.13
C VAL A 83 11.93 -17.95 0.78
N LYS A 84 12.65 -18.93 0.19
CA LYS A 84 12.21 -19.57 -1.06
C LYS A 84 10.82 -20.21 -0.94
N ASN A 85 10.55 -20.89 0.17
CA ASN A 85 9.26 -21.52 0.42
C ASN A 85 8.13 -20.46 0.53
N VAL A 86 8.37 -19.36 1.27
CA VAL A 86 7.38 -18.27 1.36
C VAL A 86 7.13 -17.65 0.01
N VAL A 87 8.17 -17.34 -0.76
CA VAL A 87 8.03 -16.79 -2.12
C VAL A 87 7.25 -17.75 -3.04
N HIS A 88 7.60 -19.04 -3.01
CA HIS A 88 6.89 -20.04 -3.82
C HIS A 88 5.41 -20.12 -3.42
N ARG A 89 5.11 -20.19 -2.12
CA ARG A 89 3.73 -20.20 -1.61
C ARG A 89 2.98 -18.94 -2.00
N THR A 90 3.61 -17.77 -1.88
CA THR A 90 3.01 -16.48 -2.29
C THR A 90 2.65 -16.47 -3.77
N ARG A 91 3.57 -16.93 -4.64
CA ARG A 91 3.29 -17.06 -6.08
C ARG A 91 2.09 -17.96 -6.36
N ASN A 92 2.01 -19.11 -5.68
CA ASN A 92 0.89 -20.05 -5.84
C ASN A 92 -0.45 -19.44 -5.39
N ILE A 93 -0.46 -18.70 -4.27
CA ILE A 93 -1.65 -18.00 -3.77
C ILE A 93 -2.10 -16.92 -4.78
N LEU A 94 -1.16 -16.19 -5.35
CA LEU A 94 -1.45 -15.09 -6.27
C LEU A 94 -1.71 -15.56 -7.72
N ASN A 95 -1.32 -16.78 -8.08
CA ASN A 95 -1.39 -17.29 -9.46
C ASN A 95 -2.78 -17.16 -10.12
N PRO A 96 -3.92 -17.35 -9.42
CA PRO A 96 -5.26 -17.20 -10.04
C PRO A 96 -5.52 -15.79 -10.59
N ILE A 97 -4.94 -14.76 -9.95
CA ILE A 97 -5.11 -13.37 -10.36
C ILE A 97 -3.83 -12.76 -10.95
N PHE A 98 -2.73 -13.54 -10.95
CA PHE A 98 -1.40 -13.08 -11.34
C PHE A 98 -0.58 -14.17 -12.02
N PRO A 99 -0.88 -14.56 -13.25
CA PRO A 99 -0.14 -15.65 -13.93
C PRO A 99 1.34 -15.31 -14.16
N ASP A 100 1.70 -14.05 -14.37
CA ASP A 100 3.09 -13.59 -14.66
C ASP A 100 3.97 -13.38 -13.42
N ASN A 101 3.55 -13.84 -12.26
CA ASN A 101 4.20 -13.66 -10.97
C ASN A 101 4.50 -12.19 -10.57
N LEU A 102 3.84 -11.75 -9.53
CA LEU A 102 4.09 -10.44 -8.91
C LEU A 102 5.51 -10.36 -8.29
N VAL A 103 5.95 -11.43 -7.65
CA VAL A 103 7.25 -11.50 -6.96
C VAL A 103 8.28 -12.20 -7.83
N ILE A 104 9.34 -11.48 -8.18
CA ILE A 104 10.45 -11.99 -9.00
C ILE A 104 11.68 -12.21 -8.10
N SER A 105 12.52 -13.17 -8.50
CA SER A 105 13.84 -13.41 -7.90
C SER A 105 14.92 -13.44 -8.98
N ASP A 106 16.08 -12.84 -8.68
CA ASP A 106 17.24 -12.94 -9.56
C ASP A 106 18.19 -14.09 -9.19
N LYS A 107 19.23 -14.29 -10.02
CA LYS A 107 20.22 -15.35 -9.81
C LYS A 107 21.10 -15.13 -8.58
N THR A 108 21.16 -13.91 -8.06
CA THR A 108 21.96 -13.53 -6.88
C THR A 108 21.18 -13.65 -5.57
N GLY A 109 19.93 -14.11 -5.64
CA GLY A 109 19.09 -14.34 -4.45
C GLY A 109 18.37 -13.08 -3.94
N ASN A 110 18.24 -12.05 -4.76
CA ASN A 110 17.42 -10.91 -4.42
C ASN A 110 15.99 -11.10 -4.92
N TYR A 111 15.06 -10.42 -4.24
CA TYR A 111 13.63 -10.44 -4.53
C TYR A 111 13.12 -9.02 -4.78
N TYR A 112 12.16 -8.87 -5.67
CA TYR A 112 11.57 -7.59 -6.04
C TYR A 112 10.21 -7.80 -6.70
N LEU A 113 9.40 -6.74 -6.79
CA LEU A 113 8.16 -6.79 -7.55
C LEU A 113 8.44 -6.71 -9.04
N ASN A 114 7.66 -7.42 -9.84
CA ASN A 114 7.82 -7.48 -11.28
C ASN A 114 7.74 -6.07 -11.89
N PRO A 115 8.81 -5.54 -12.51
CA PRO A 115 8.85 -4.18 -13.03
C PRO A 115 7.98 -3.97 -14.27
N ASN A 116 7.55 -5.05 -14.92
CA ASN A 116 6.67 -4.98 -16.09
C ASN A 116 5.19 -4.77 -15.73
N ILE A 117 4.88 -4.78 -14.43
CA ILE A 117 3.54 -4.62 -13.91
C ILE A 117 3.36 -3.18 -13.42
N HIS A 118 2.35 -2.50 -13.93
CA HIS A 118 1.99 -1.19 -13.44
C HIS A 118 1.20 -1.31 -12.13
N LEU A 119 1.88 -1.03 -11.01
CA LEU A 119 1.32 -1.12 -9.66
C LEU A 119 0.85 0.24 -9.17
N VAL A 120 -0.40 0.32 -8.80
CA VAL A 120 -1.00 1.45 -8.07
C VAL A 120 -1.38 0.97 -6.66
N THR A 121 -1.03 1.72 -5.62
CA THR A 121 -1.40 1.40 -4.24
C THR A 121 -2.14 2.58 -3.61
N ASP A 122 -3.08 2.30 -2.70
CA ASP A 122 -3.75 3.34 -1.89
C ASP A 122 -2.73 4.15 -1.09
N ALA A 123 -1.75 3.49 -0.48
CA ALA A 123 -0.65 4.15 0.23
C ALA A 123 0.21 5.04 -0.70
N GLY A 124 0.52 4.59 -1.90
CA GLY A 124 1.25 5.38 -2.89
C GLY A 124 0.45 6.56 -3.42
N LEU A 125 -0.86 6.42 -3.59
CA LEU A 125 -1.76 7.52 -3.92
C LEU A 125 -1.83 8.53 -2.78
N PHE A 126 -1.97 8.06 -1.52
CA PHE A 126 -1.93 8.91 -0.33
C PHE A 126 -0.66 9.75 -0.31
N GLU A 127 0.52 9.14 -0.46
CA GLU A 127 1.80 9.85 -0.49
C GLU A 127 1.88 10.87 -1.62
N SER A 128 1.36 10.53 -2.80
CA SER A 128 1.35 11.41 -3.95
C SER A 128 0.48 12.64 -3.72
N PHE A 129 -0.75 12.47 -3.25
CA PHE A 129 -1.64 13.58 -2.93
C PHE A 129 -1.10 14.41 -1.76
N TYR A 130 -0.60 13.77 -0.72
CA TYR A 130 0.01 14.44 0.42
C TYR A 130 1.22 15.28 0.00
N ARG A 131 2.00 14.89 -0.99
CA ARG A 131 3.13 15.62 -1.55
C ARG A 131 2.70 16.76 -2.46
N TYR A 132 1.69 16.54 -3.32
CA TYR A 132 1.21 17.55 -4.26
C TYR A 132 0.72 18.82 -3.58
N ARG A 133 0.21 18.75 -2.34
CA ARG A 133 -0.19 19.94 -1.55
C ARG A 133 0.96 20.93 -1.34
N MET A 134 2.21 20.44 -1.40
CA MET A 134 3.43 21.25 -1.17
C MET A 134 3.97 21.92 -2.43
N LEU A 135 3.38 21.68 -3.60
CA LEU A 135 3.85 22.30 -4.82
C LEU A 135 3.69 23.82 -4.74
N PRO A 136 4.74 24.62 -5.03
CA PRO A 136 4.69 26.07 -4.93
C PRO A 136 3.61 26.73 -5.82
N SER A 137 3.27 26.07 -6.93
CA SER A 137 2.26 26.49 -7.88
C SER A 137 0.83 26.14 -7.51
N SER A 138 0.62 25.36 -6.42
CA SER A 138 -0.73 24.91 -6.03
C SER A 138 -1.55 26.07 -5.50
N SER A 139 -2.67 26.32 -6.14
CA SER A 139 -3.71 27.20 -5.62
C SER A 139 -4.30 26.64 -4.33
N ARG A 140 -4.97 27.50 -3.55
CA ARG A 140 -5.70 27.06 -2.35
C ARG A 140 -6.70 25.93 -2.65
N LYS A 141 -7.45 26.04 -3.74
CA LYS A 141 -8.42 25.01 -4.17
C LYS A 141 -7.74 23.67 -4.48
N GLU A 142 -6.59 23.69 -5.14
CA GLU A 142 -5.83 22.48 -5.41
C GLU A 142 -5.28 21.86 -4.13
N LYS A 143 -4.78 22.65 -3.17
CA LYS A 143 -4.36 22.15 -1.86
C LYS A 143 -5.48 21.44 -1.13
N ILE A 144 -6.66 22.06 -1.06
CA ILE A 144 -7.87 21.46 -0.48
C ILE A 144 -8.20 20.14 -1.20
N HIS A 145 -8.20 20.15 -2.53
CA HIS A 145 -8.48 18.96 -3.32
C HIS A 145 -7.50 17.81 -2.99
N TYR A 146 -6.21 18.07 -2.99
CA TYR A 146 -5.21 17.03 -2.70
C TYR A 146 -5.27 16.54 -1.25
N LEU A 147 -5.48 17.41 -0.29
CA LEU A 147 -5.66 17.02 1.12
C LEU A 147 -6.90 16.16 1.32
N ARG A 148 -8.02 16.51 0.68
CA ARG A 148 -9.24 15.68 0.67
C ARG A 148 -8.99 14.29 0.11
N GLN A 149 -8.32 14.21 -1.05
CA GLN A 149 -8.00 12.92 -1.66
C GLN A 149 -7.09 12.07 -0.77
N ALA A 150 -6.08 12.67 -0.13
CA ALA A 150 -5.22 11.97 0.80
C ALA A 150 -6.00 11.47 2.02
N THR A 151 -6.78 12.31 2.68
CA THR A 151 -7.51 11.92 3.91
C THR A 151 -8.58 10.87 3.65
N GLN A 152 -9.23 10.88 2.48
CA GLN A 152 -10.21 9.86 2.09
C GLN A 152 -9.61 8.48 1.83
N LEU A 153 -8.33 8.41 1.45
CA LEU A 153 -7.64 7.12 1.23
C LEU A 153 -7.27 6.42 2.55
N TYR A 154 -7.03 7.19 3.62
CA TYR A 154 -6.64 6.65 4.91
C TYR A 154 -7.88 6.34 5.78
N GLU A 155 -8.70 5.37 5.34
CA GLU A 155 -9.88 4.96 6.11
C GLU A 155 -9.52 4.14 7.36
N HIS A 156 -8.40 3.41 7.31
CA HIS A 156 -7.91 2.52 8.37
C HIS A 156 -6.38 2.50 8.38
N GLU A 157 -5.81 1.94 9.45
CA GLU A 157 -4.37 1.77 9.58
C GLU A 157 -3.78 0.85 8.49
N PHE A 158 -2.48 1.00 8.28
CA PHE A 158 -1.71 0.14 7.38
C PHE A 158 -1.62 -1.28 7.96
N LEU A 159 -2.21 -2.27 7.27
CA LEU A 159 -2.22 -3.69 7.64
C LEU A 159 -2.50 -3.92 9.14
N PRO A 160 -3.67 -3.54 9.67
CA PRO A 160 -3.97 -3.54 11.11
C PRO A 160 -3.93 -4.92 11.75
N ASN A 161 -4.14 -5.99 10.97
CA ASN A 161 -4.24 -7.36 11.47
C ASN A 161 -2.88 -8.03 11.77
N TYR A 162 -1.76 -7.33 11.52
CA TYR A 162 -0.40 -7.84 11.73
C TYR A 162 0.31 -7.04 12.81
N THR A 163 0.79 -7.70 13.84
CA THR A 163 1.47 -7.08 14.98
C THR A 163 2.83 -7.74 15.23
N GLY A 164 3.71 -7.04 15.97
CA GLY A 164 4.99 -7.58 16.38
C GLY A 164 6.15 -7.38 15.39
N ASP A 165 5.92 -6.64 14.31
CA ASP A 165 6.93 -6.31 13.32
C ASP A 165 7.28 -4.82 13.40
N ALA A 166 8.46 -4.50 13.87
CA ALA A 166 8.90 -3.11 14.03
C ALA A 166 8.80 -2.28 12.73
N TRP A 167 9.04 -2.89 11.56
CA TRP A 167 8.91 -2.18 10.29
C TRP A 167 7.44 -1.85 9.95
N LEU A 168 6.48 -2.73 10.32
CA LEU A 168 5.04 -2.45 10.17
C LEU A 168 4.61 -1.33 11.12
N ASP A 169 5.04 -1.39 12.38
CA ASP A 169 4.69 -0.37 13.38
C ASP A 169 5.25 1.00 12.99
N ASN A 170 6.48 1.06 12.49
CA ASN A 170 7.07 2.28 11.93
C ASN A 170 6.27 2.82 10.75
N GLN A 171 5.79 1.93 9.87
CA GLN A 171 5.01 2.33 8.71
C GLN A 171 3.61 2.83 9.09
N ARG A 172 2.96 2.20 10.06
CA ARG A 172 1.70 2.67 10.65
C ARG A 172 1.86 4.07 11.24
N ALA A 173 2.87 4.24 12.09
CA ALA A 173 3.16 5.54 12.70
C ALA A 173 3.40 6.62 11.64
N TYR A 174 4.15 6.31 10.58
CA TYR A 174 4.40 7.23 9.48
C TYR A 174 3.11 7.68 8.78
N TYR A 175 2.24 6.75 8.39
CA TYR A 175 0.99 7.07 7.70
C TYR A 175 0.01 7.77 8.63
N HIS A 176 -0.10 7.32 9.88
CA HIS A 176 -0.98 7.97 10.87
C HIS A 176 -0.58 9.42 11.14
N LEU A 177 0.71 9.69 11.38
CA LEU A 177 1.20 11.05 11.57
C LEU A 177 1.03 11.92 10.31
N SER A 178 1.20 11.34 9.13
CA SER A 178 0.99 12.04 7.87
C SER A 178 -0.49 12.38 7.65
N TYR A 179 -1.39 11.48 8.02
CA TYR A 179 -2.83 11.70 8.02
C TYR A 179 -3.23 12.82 8.98
N LEU A 180 -2.76 12.78 10.24
CA LEU A 180 -3.05 13.84 11.21
C LEU A 180 -2.56 15.21 10.72
N LYS A 181 -1.38 15.28 10.13
CA LYS A 181 -0.88 16.52 9.53
C LYS A 181 -1.75 16.99 8.37
N ALA A 182 -2.22 16.08 7.52
CA ALA A 182 -3.13 16.41 6.43
C ALA A 182 -4.45 16.99 6.95
N ILE A 183 -5.04 16.41 8.01
CA ILE A 183 -6.24 16.92 8.68
C ILE A 183 -5.99 18.32 9.27
N MET A 184 -4.88 18.50 10.00
CA MET A 184 -4.54 19.78 10.62
C MET A 184 -4.34 20.90 9.57
N GLU A 185 -3.91 20.59 8.37
CA GLU A 185 -3.80 21.54 7.27
C GLU A 185 -5.15 21.75 6.56
N LEU A 186 -5.97 20.72 6.44
CA LEU A 186 -7.26 20.78 5.72
C LEU A 186 -8.32 21.58 6.49
N LEU A 187 -8.46 21.35 7.80
CA LEU A 187 -9.51 21.97 8.61
C LEU A 187 -9.53 23.50 8.54
N PRO A 188 -8.40 24.24 8.71
CA PRO A 188 -8.40 25.69 8.58
C PRO A 188 -8.79 26.18 7.17
N LEU A 189 -8.44 25.42 6.13
CA LEU A 189 -8.79 25.76 4.76
C LEU A 189 -10.29 25.59 4.50
N LEU A 190 -10.90 24.51 5.02
CA LEU A 190 -12.34 24.27 4.96
C LEU A 190 -13.13 25.32 5.76
N TYR A 191 -12.64 25.71 6.95
CA TYR A 191 -13.23 26.77 7.74
C TYR A 191 -13.32 28.09 6.97
N GLN A 192 -12.23 28.45 6.28
CA GLN A 192 -12.20 29.68 5.46
C GLN A 192 -13.08 29.61 4.21
N GLU A 193 -13.49 28.42 3.75
CA GLU A 193 -14.46 28.20 2.68
C GLU A 193 -15.89 27.98 3.19
N GLU A 194 -16.11 28.13 4.51
CA GLU A 194 -17.41 27.90 5.17
C GLU A 194 -17.99 26.49 4.96
N ALA A 195 -17.11 25.51 4.65
CA ALA A 195 -17.46 24.12 4.39
C ALA A 195 -17.64 23.31 5.71
N TYR A 196 -18.46 23.82 6.63
CA TYR A 196 -18.59 23.27 7.99
C TYR A 196 -19.08 21.83 8.04
N SER A 197 -19.99 21.44 7.14
CA SER A 197 -20.50 20.06 7.10
C SER A 197 -19.39 19.05 6.79
N GLU A 198 -18.40 19.43 6.00
CA GLU A 198 -17.27 18.58 5.66
C GLU A 198 -16.26 18.51 6.82
N MET A 199 -16.07 19.60 7.55
CA MET A 199 -15.20 19.58 8.74
C MET A 199 -15.63 18.51 9.75
N TYR A 200 -16.94 18.32 9.98
CA TYR A 200 -17.47 17.28 10.85
C TYR A 200 -17.26 15.85 10.31
N SER A 201 -17.11 15.68 9.00
CA SER A 201 -16.90 14.35 8.40
C SER A 201 -15.43 13.92 8.38
N VAL A 202 -14.52 14.88 8.59
CA VAL A 202 -13.07 14.67 8.52
C VAL A 202 -12.43 14.64 9.91
N SER A 203 -13.12 15.17 10.94
CA SER A 203 -12.68 15.15 12.35
C SER A 203 -13.12 13.88 13.05
#